data_32a24baadd57e91418fa22a2825e8ffb
#
_entry.id   32a24baadd57e91418fa22a2825e8ffb
#
_cell.length_a   1.000
_cell.length_b   1.000
_cell.length_c   1.000
_cell.angle_alpha   90.00
_cell.angle_beta   90.00
_cell.angle_gamma   90.00
#
_symmetry.space_group_name_H-M   'P 1'
#
loop_
_entity.id
_entity.type
_entity.pdbx_description
1 polymer ?
#
loop_
_entity_poly.entity_id
_entity_poly.type
_entity_poly.pdbx_seq_one_letter_code
_entity_poly.pdbx_strand_id
1 'polypeptide(L)'
;MEGNRAGGDVSGITAGCQRWTAPTIGPNRLSLVIGTLLADRYRLDRCLSSDPAHPQGTLWRAVDQMAADAPVALRQFSDQATQERFRGLWPSMQSLLHPQIPRFGGLLEEHGSLWLVREWQEGSTLSRIQDQRLQRQLVFGSGEVLLLMRQLLPPLAVLHGQQLVHGDINPRNLMRRDQDCLPVILDFGLLQRCGQAPMTAASPVFAPRAQVRRDPASSWMDLHGLGVSALTLLTGRAPGQLLQADAQSWLLPSDLDLDASYREVLERLLSEQPERRFESASDALQALQVLTMPESTGPQARAERTLVLAPALSVEASSPALGGLDLPRIAKQSQEDERRRPLAEQRQLAAEGRLWPVVGALLLSALVGTAIGWFLLT
;
A
#
# COMPACT_ATOMS: atom_id res chain seq x y z
N MET A 1 78.76 0.33 17.40
CA MET A 1 78.96 -1.10 17.08
C MET A 1 77.61 -1.66 16.72
N GLU A 2 77.61 -2.02 15.51
CA GLU A 2 76.82 -3.08 14.82
C GLU A 2 75.29 -3.01 14.99
N GLY A 3 74.50 -2.73 14.04
CA GLY A 3 74.53 -3.22 12.66
C GLY A 3 73.63 -4.47 12.56
N ASN A 4 72.44 -4.33 12.09
CA ASN A 4 71.99 -5.29 11.09
C ASN A 4 70.74 -4.88 10.32
N ARG A 5 70.84 -5.04 9.04
CA ARG A 5 69.81 -4.94 8.00
C ARG A 5 68.96 -6.23 7.98
N ALA A 6 67.71 -6.10 7.62
CA ALA A 6 66.99 -7.04 6.74
C ALA A 6 65.60 -6.47 6.57
N GLY A 7 65.09 -6.17 5.43
CA GLY A 7 64.88 -7.09 4.34
C GLY A 7 63.38 -7.30 4.24
N GLY A 8 62.72 -6.55 3.34
CA GLY A 8 61.27 -6.61 3.15
C GLY A 8 60.85 -8.00 2.59
N ASP A 9 59.71 -8.42 2.99
CA ASP A 9 58.96 -9.40 2.20
C ASP A 9 57.52 -8.92 2.01
N VAL A 10 57.23 -8.66 0.75
CA VAL A 10 55.91 -8.21 0.25
C VAL A 10 55.34 -9.41 -0.45
N SER A 11 54.62 -10.26 0.29
CA SER A 11 53.80 -11.29 -0.38
C SER A 11 52.67 -11.74 0.53
N GLY A 12 51.44 -11.61 0.03
CA GLY A 12 50.33 -12.41 0.51
C GLY A 12 49.13 -11.68 1.08
N ILE A 13 48.50 -10.76 0.31
CA ILE A 13 47.10 -10.46 0.53
C ILE A 13 46.28 -11.53 -0.20
N THR A 14 46.09 -12.67 0.43
CA THR A 14 45.06 -13.62 0.04
C THR A 14 43.75 -13.19 0.66
N ALA A 15 42.86 -12.68 -0.17
CA ALA A 15 41.46 -12.42 0.15
C ALA A 15 40.82 -13.74 0.64
N GLY A 16 40.66 -13.87 1.94
CA GLY A 16 39.87 -14.92 2.55
C GLY A 16 38.40 -14.71 2.20
N CYS A 17 37.94 -15.40 1.16
CA CYS A 17 36.53 -15.60 0.89
C CYS A 17 35.96 -16.39 2.08
N GLN A 18 35.42 -15.69 3.08
CA GLN A 18 34.65 -16.34 4.14
C GLN A 18 33.40 -16.92 3.46
N ARG A 19 33.39 -18.23 3.31
CA ARG A 19 32.21 -18.99 2.94
C ARG A 19 31.12 -18.66 3.96
N TRP A 20 30.10 -17.98 3.52
CA TRP A 20 28.87 -17.78 4.26
C TRP A 20 28.27 -19.16 4.53
N THR A 21 28.44 -19.69 5.72
CA THR A 21 27.74 -20.88 6.19
C THR A 21 26.36 -20.43 6.58
N ALA A 22 25.36 -20.86 5.83
CA ALA A 22 23.96 -20.68 6.18
C ALA A 22 23.73 -21.18 7.61
N PRO A 23 22.96 -20.47 8.46
CA PRO A 23 22.65 -20.91 9.82
C PRO A 23 22.00 -22.30 9.75
N THR A 24 22.49 -23.22 10.54
CA THR A 24 21.99 -24.58 10.67
C THR A 24 20.50 -24.51 11.06
N ILE A 25 19.63 -24.86 10.12
CA ILE A 25 18.18 -24.97 10.34
C ILE A 25 17.99 -26.10 11.36
N GLY A 26 17.50 -25.77 12.55
CA GLY A 26 17.16 -26.74 13.57
C GLY A 26 16.15 -27.79 13.06
N PRO A 27 16.13 -29.01 13.61
CA PRO A 27 15.47 -30.18 13.02
C PRO A 27 13.94 -30.22 13.05
N ASN A 28 13.22 -29.06 13.10
CA ASN A 28 11.76 -29.11 13.21
C ASN A 28 11.00 -28.00 12.44
N ARG A 29 11.52 -27.51 11.32
CA ARG A 29 10.71 -26.78 10.36
C ARG A 29 10.19 -27.77 9.32
N LEU A 30 9.01 -28.35 9.56
CA LEU A 30 8.21 -28.90 8.48
C LEU A 30 8.06 -27.80 7.44
N SER A 31 8.60 -28.01 6.24
CA SER A 31 8.37 -27.11 5.12
C SER A 31 6.87 -27.20 4.81
N LEU A 32 6.12 -26.19 5.24
CA LEU A 32 4.69 -26.08 4.93
C LEU A 32 4.54 -25.99 3.43
N VAL A 33 3.76 -26.91 2.87
CA VAL A 33 3.46 -26.98 1.44
C VAL A 33 2.03 -26.56 1.17
N ILE A 34 1.79 -26.09 -0.02
CA ILE A 34 0.43 -25.87 -0.54
C ILE A 34 -0.36 -27.16 -0.36
N GLY A 35 -1.59 -27.05 0.15
CA GLY A 35 -2.44 -28.20 0.48
C GLY A 35 -2.39 -28.63 1.94
N THR A 36 -1.43 -28.15 2.77
CA THR A 36 -1.43 -28.43 4.21
C THR A 36 -2.73 -27.95 4.83
N LEU A 37 -3.34 -28.81 5.64
CA LEU A 37 -4.56 -28.50 6.41
C LEU A 37 -4.14 -28.11 7.82
N LEU A 38 -4.61 -26.94 8.28
CA LEU A 38 -4.38 -26.43 9.62
C LEU A 38 -5.69 -26.47 10.41
N ALA A 39 -5.60 -26.96 11.66
CA ALA A 39 -6.73 -27.13 12.58
C ALA A 39 -7.93 -27.87 11.95
N ASP A 40 -7.67 -28.84 11.09
CA ASP A 40 -8.68 -29.59 10.32
C ASP A 40 -9.72 -28.70 9.60
N ARG A 41 -9.34 -27.46 9.29
CA ARG A 41 -10.23 -26.45 8.75
C ARG A 41 -9.65 -25.62 7.60
N TYR A 42 -8.42 -25.14 7.75
CA TYR A 42 -7.84 -24.16 6.82
C TYR A 42 -6.82 -24.83 5.92
N ARG A 43 -7.15 -24.99 4.64
CA ARG A 43 -6.24 -25.57 3.65
C ARG A 43 -5.41 -24.46 3.01
N LEU A 44 -4.10 -24.53 3.17
CA LEU A 44 -3.16 -23.58 2.57
C LEU A 44 -3.22 -23.66 1.04
N ASP A 45 -3.46 -22.53 0.40
CA ASP A 45 -3.63 -22.40 -1.04
C ASP A 45 -2.39 -21.77 -1.70
N ARG A 46 -1.88 -20.67 -1.15
CA ARG A 46 -0.74 -19.95 -1.72
C ARG A 46 0.03 -19.18 -0.65
N CYS A 47 1.37 -19.30 -0.66
CA CYS A 47 2.24 -18.40 0.10
C CYS A 47 2.34 -17.04 -0.60
N LEU A 48 2.12 -15.97 0.14
CA LEU A 48 2.13 -14.59 -0.36
C LEU A 48 3.40 -13.83 0.04
N SER A 49 4.11 -14.32 1.07
CA SER A 49 5.39 -13.73 1.49
C SER A 49 6.52 -14.22 0.61
N SER A 50 7.34 -13.30 0.14
CA SER A 50 8.57 -13.62 -0.59
C SER A 50 9.71 -14.08 0.33
N ASP A 51 9.66 -13.70 1.61
CA ASP A 51 10.69 -14.03 2.61
C ASP A 51 10.02 -14.66 3.85
N PRO A 52 10.27 -15.97 4.09
CA PRO A 52 9.77 -16.66 5.28
C PRO A 52 10.35 -16.14 6.61
N ALA A 53 11.51 -15.48 6.56
CA ALA A 53 12.16 -14.87 7.73
C ALA A 53 11.72 -13.43 7.97
N HIS A 54 10.71 -12.94 7.22
CA HIS A 54 10.22 -11.57 7.38
C HIS A 54 9.75 -11.32 8.82
N PRO A 55 10.12 -10.19 9.43
CA PRO A 55 9.78 -9.87 10.83
C PRO A 55 8.28 -9.90 11.13
N GLN A 56 7.46 -9.64 10.14
CA GLN A 56 5.99 -9.70 10.25
C GLN A 56 5.42 -11.12 10.15
N GLY A 57 6.27 -12.14 9.98
CA GLY A 57 5.84 -13.51 9.75
C GLY A 57 5.43 -13.81 8.31
N THR A 58 5.15 -15.07 8.02
CA THR A 58 4.78 -15.54 6.67
C THR A 58 3.28 -15.38 6.45
N LEU A 59 2.89 -14.77 5.33
CA LEU A 59 1.49 -14.58 4.95
C LEU A 59 1.07 -15.64 3.92
N TRP A 60 -0.07 -16.29 4.18
CA TRP A 60 -0.68 -17.29 3.33
C TRP A 60 -2.10 -16.90 2.93
N ARG A 61 -2.49 -17.23 1.71
CA ARG A 61 -3.88 -17.40 1.33
C ARG A 61 -4.26 -18.84 1.65
N ALA A 62 -5.42 -19.03 2.28
CA ALA A 62 -5.98 -20.35 2.55
C ALA A 62 -7.48 -20.34 2.25
N VAL A 63 -8.10 -21.52 2.26
CA VAL A 63 -9.55 -21.68 2.18
C VAL A 63 -10.07 -22.29 3.45
N ASP A 64 -11.19 -21.77 3.93
CA ASP A 64 -11.90 -22.26 5.12
C ASP A 64 -12.90 -23.35 4.68
N GLN A 65 -12.56 -24.62 4.89
CA GLN A 65 -13.40 -25.74 4.48
C GLN A 65 -14.74 -25.82 5.25
N MET A 66 -14.81 -25.19 6.43
CA MET A 66 -16.07 -25.12 7.20
C MET A 66 -16.95 -23.94 6.77
N ALA A 67 -16.47 -23.06 5.88
CA ALA A 67 -17.20 -21.92 5.36
C ALA A 67 -17.29 -21.96 3.83
N ALA A 68 -17.67 -23.11 3.26
CA ALA A 68 -17.83 -23.33 1.82
C ALA A 68 -16.58 -22.90 1.00
N ASP A 69 -15.40 -23.26 1.47
CA ASP A 69 -14.11 -22.92 0.88
C ASP A 69 -13.88 -21.41 0.72
N ALA A 70 -14.50 -20.59 1.58
CA ALA A 70 -14.29 -19.14 1.58
C ALA A 70 -12.79 -18.82 1.77
N PRO A 71 -12.23 -17.84 1.01
CA PRO A 71 -10.85 -17.46 1.15
C PRO A 71 -10.60 -16.75 2.48
N VAL A 72 -9.47 -17.06 3.11
CA VAL A 72 -8.97 -16.41 4.33
C VAL A 72 -7.50 -16.08 4.18
N ALA A 73 -7.03 -15.11 4.96
CA ALA A 73 -5.61 -14.82 5.09
C ALA A 73 -5.11 -15.36 6.43
N LEU A 74 -4.02 -16.12 6.39
CA LEU A 74 -3.36 -16.70 7.55
C LEU A 74 -1.97 -16.11 7.67
N ARG A 75 -1.64 -15.55 8.84
CA ARG A 75 -0.28 -15.08 9.13
C ARG A 75 0.35 -15.97 10.17
N GLN A 76 1.47 -16.57 9.79
CA GLN A 76 2.27 -17.45 10.64
C GLN A 76 3.32 -16.67 11.39
N PHE A 77 3.38 -16.83 12.71
CA PHE A 77 4.44 -16.30 13.57
C PHE A 77 5.21 -17.47 14.17
N SER A 78 6.51 -17.53 13.88
CA SER A 78 7.37 -18.64 14.33
C SER A 78 8.19 -18.27 15.56
N ASP A 79 8.44 -16.98 15.84
CA ASP A 79 9.18 -16.54 16.99
C ASP A 79 8.28 -16.38 18.22
N GLN A 80 8.80 -16.83 19.38
CA GLN A 80 8.02 -16.89 20.62
C GLN A 80 7.58 -15.49 21.10
N ALA A 81 8.45 -14.50 20.98
CA ALA A 81 8.14 -13.15 21.46
C ALA A 81 6.96 -12.52 20.68
N THR A 82 6.92 -12.72 19.37
CA THR A 82 5.76 -12.30 18.54
C THR A 82 4.51 -13.10 18.87
N GLN A 83 4.62 -14.41 19.10
CA GLN A 83 3.48 -15.25 19.51
C GLN A 83 2.88 -14.75 20.83
N GLU A 84 3.69 -14.53 21.86
CA GLU A 84 3.24 -14.01 23.17
C GLU A 84 2.59 -12.63 23.02
N ARG A 85 3.15 -11.75 22.20
CA ARG A 85 2.57 -10.44 21.90
C ARG A 85 1.17 -10.59 21.31
N PHE A 86 0.98 -11.43 20.28
CA PHE A 86 -0.32 -11.60 19.64
C PHE A 86 -1.35 -12.27 20.55
N ARG A 87 -0.94 -13.22 21.41
CA ARG A 87 -1.83 -13.74 22.46
C ARG A 87 -2.32 -12.63 23.39
N GLY A 88 -1.41 -11.73 23.80
CA GLY A 88 -1.74 -10.59 24.66
C GLY A 88 -2.59 -9.51 23.96
N LEU A 89 -2.48 -9.36 22.64
CA LEU A 89 -3.26 -8.42 21.84
C LEU A 89 -4.65 -8.95 21.46
N TRP A 90 -4.83 -10.28 21.49
CA TRP A 90 -6.01 -10.95 20.96
C TRP A 90 -7.35 -10.40 21.49
N PRO A 91 -7.55 -10.16 22.79
CA PRO A 91 -8.82 -9.61 23.27
C PRO A 91 -9.17 -8.25 22.65
N SER A 92 -8.17 -7.38 22.46
CA SER A 92 -8.37 -6.09 21.79
C SER A 92 -8.62 -6.22 20.29
N MET A 93 -7.96 -7.18 19.65
CA MET A 93 -8.15 -7.45 18.21
C MET A 93 -9.55 -7.98 17.90
N GLN A 94 -10.11 -8.83 18.76
CA GLN A 94 -11.47 -9.35 18.61
C GLN A 94 -12.53 -8.24 18.66
N SER A 95 -12.27 -7.16 19.39
CA SER A 95 -13.18 -6.02 19.51
C SER A 95 -13.06 -5.00 18.38
N LEU A 96 -12.08 -5.16 17.47
CA LEU A 96 -11.92 -4.29 16.31
C LEU A 96 -12.99 -4.61 15.25
N LEU A 97 -14.04 -3.81 15.22
CA LEU A 97 -15.13 -3.93 14.25
C LEU A 97 -15.23 -2.64 13.43
N HIS A 98 -14.75 -2.68 12.20
CA HIS A 98 -14.86 -1.58 11.25
C HIS A 98 -14.86 -2.13 9.81
N PRO A 99 -15.68 -1.60 8.89
CA PRO A 99 -15.76 -2.10 7.51
C PRO A 99 -14.45 -2.08 6.73
N GLN A 100 -13.51 -1.22 7.13
CA GLN A 100 -12.21 -1.03 6.50
C GLN A 100 -11.05 -1.70 7.27
N ILE A 101 -11.37 -2.52 8.28
CA ILE A 101 -10.45 -3.42 8.99
C ILE A 101 -10.94 -4.85 8.75
N PRO A 102 -10.12 -5.75 8.17
CA PRO A 102 -10.50 -7.15 7.99
C PRO A 102 -10.85 -7.79 9.33
N ARG A 103 -11.93 -8.55 9.39
CA ARG A 103 -12.31 -9.27 10.61
C ARG A 103 -11.26 -10.29 10.99
N PHE A 104 -10.95 -10.36 12.27
CA PHE A 104 -10.07 -11.38 12.84
C PHE A 104 -10.88 -12.60 13.21
N GLY A 105 -10.57 -13.75 12.61
CA GLY A 105 -11.32 -15.00 12.79
C GLY A 105 -10.82 -15.85 13.94
N GLY A 106 -9.53 -15.79 14.30
CA GLY A 106 -8.98 -16.60 15.37
C GLY A 106 -7.46 -16.57 15.46
N LEU A 107 -6.94 -17.09 16.55
CA LEU A 107 -5.56 -17.50 16.72
C LEU A 107 -5.52 -19.04 16.80
N LEU A 108 -4.63 -19.66 16.05
CA LEU A 108 -4.42 -21.10 16.04
C LEU A 108 -2.99 -21.40 16.45
N GLU A 109 -2.78 -22.45 17.22
CA GLU A 109 -1.44 -22.93 17.59
C GLU A 109 -1.21 -24.28 16.91
N GLU A 110 -0.35 -24.30 15.91
CA GLU A 110 -0.05 -25.52 15.18
C GLU A 110 1.36 -25.52 14.62
N HIS A 111 1.99 -26.70 14.59
CA HIS A 111 3.37 -26.90 14.13
C HIS A 111 4.39 -25.95 14.79
N GLY A 112 4.23 -25.65 16.08
CA GLY A 112 5.12 -24.75 16.83
C GLY A 112 5.03 -23.27 16.43
N SER A 113 4.01 -22.92 15.67
CA SER A 113 3.73 -21.56 15.22
C SER A 113 2.36 -21.09 15.71
N LEU A 114 2.22 -19.78 15.89
CA LEU A 114 0.94 -19.12 16.08
C LEU A 114 0.47 -18.59 14.74
N TRP A 115 -0.81 -18.84 14.42
CA TRP A 115 -1.44 -18.43 13.18
C TRP A 115 -2.56 -17.45 13.47
N LEU A 116 -2.49 -16.26 12.88
CA LEU A 116 -3.56 -15.28 12.92
C LEU A 116 -4.43 -15.46 11.67
N VAL A 117 -5.69 -15.83 11.89
CA VAL A 117 -6.71 -15.94 10.86
C VAL A 117 -7.41 -14.60 10.69
N ARG A 118 -7.54 -14.12 9.47
CA ARG A 118 -8.34 -12.93 9.14
C ARG A 118 -9.09 -13.09 7.83
N GLU A 119 -10.11 -12.28 7.69
CA GLU A 119 -10.89 -12.16 6.46
C GLU A 119 -9.97 -11.85 5.28
N TRP A 120 -10.21 -12.52 4.17
CA TRP A 120 -9.58 -12.22 2.90
C TRP A 120 -10.19 -10.95 2.30
N GLN A 121 -9.38 -10.10 1.72
CA GLN A 121 -9.82 -8.91 1.00
C GLN A 121 -9.41 -9.01 -0.47
N GLU A 122 -10.36 -8.80 -1.38
CA GLU A 122 -10.10 -8.69 -2.82
C GLU A 122 -9.91 -7.22 -3.19
N GLY A 123 -8.87 -6.94 -3.97
CA GLY A 123 -8.57 -5.58 -4.39
C GLY A 123 -7.14 -5.37 -4.83
N SER A 124 -6.79 -4.12 -5.02
CA SER A 124 -5.43 -3.70 -5.39
C SER A 124 -4.84 -2.77 -4.34
N THR A 125 -3.62 -3.06 -3.89
CA THR A 125 -2.90 -2.16 -2.97
C THR A 125 -2.64 -0.81 -3.64
N LEU A 126 -2.58 0.27 -2.84
CA LEU A 126 -2.29 1.60 -3.37
C LEU A 126 -0.92 1.66 -4.04
N SER A 127 0.06 0.88 -3.54
CA SER A 127 1.36 0.73 -4.21
C SER A 127 1.21 0.16 -5.62
N ARG A 128 0.44 -0.93 -5.79
CA ARG A 128 0.21 -1.53 -7.12
C ARG A 128 -0.51 -0.57 -8.06
N ILE A 129 -1.50 0.16 -7.57
CA ILE A 129 -2.22 1.17 -8.37
C ILE A 129 -1.25 2.28 -8.78
N GLN A 130 -0.40 2.74 -7.85
CA GLN A 130 0.62 3.74 -8.14
C GLN A 130 1.61 3.27 -9.21
N ASP A 131 2.14 2.04 -9.10
CA ASP A 131 3.06 1.48 -10.09
C ASP A 131 2.43 1.43 -11.48
N GLN A 132 1.17 1.02 -11.60
CA GLN A 132 0.42 1.02 -12.86
C GLN A 132 0.22 2.43 -13.44
N ARG A 133 -0.02 3.42 -12.57
CA ARG A 133 -0.17 4.83 -13.00
C ARG A 133 1.16 5.42 -13.45
N LEU A 134 2.23 5.15 -12.72
CA LEU A 134 3.58 5.63 -13.07
C LEU A 134 4.04 5.13 -14.45
N GLN A 135 3.67 3.91 -14.84
CA GLN A 135 3.90 3.40 -16.20
C GLN A 135 3.20 4.25 -17.28
N ARG A 136 2.17 5.00 -16.90
CA ARG A 136 1.40 5.90 -17.78
C ARG A 136 1.70 7.38 -17.50
N GLN A 137 2.76 7.68 -16.77
CA GLN A 137 3.13 9.04 -16.33
C GLN A 137 2.00 9.73 -15.53
N LEU A 138 1.25 8.96 -14.75
CA LEU A 138 0.17 9.45 -13.91
C LEU A 138 0.50 9.24 -12.43
N VAL A 139 -0.07 10.09 -11.58
CA VAL A 139 -0.04 10.01 -10.12
C VAL A 139 -1.46 10.11 -9.56
N PHE A 140 -1.62 9.97 -8.25
CA PHE A 140 -2.88 10.25 -7.59
C PHE A 140 -3.14 11.76 -7.57
N GLY A 141 -4.37 12.17 -7.87
CA GLY A 141 -4.77 13.57 -7.77
C GLY A 141 -4.96 14.01 -6.32
N SER A 142 -4.84 15.33 -6.08
CA SER A 142 -4.96 15.92 -4.75
C SER A 142 -6.31 15.60 -4.08
N GLY A 143 -7.42 15.70 -4.81
CA GLY A 143 -8.74 15.34 -4.30
C GLY A 143 -8.91 13.85 -4.03
N GLU A 144 -8.28 12.97 -4.84
CA GLU A 144 -8.31 11.52 -4.61
C GLU A 144 -7.55 11.17 -3.32
N VAL A 145 -6.37 11.76 -3.09
CA VAL A 145 -5.59 11.52 -1.87
C VAL A 145 -6.28 12.10 -0.64
N LEU A 146 -6.90 13.30 -0.75
CA LEU A 146 -7.70 13.87 0.32
C LEU A 146 -8.85 12.93 0.73
N LEU A 147 -9.58 12.38 -0.25
CA LEU A 147 -10.64 11.42 0.01
C LEU A 147 -10.11 10.14 0.67
N LEU A 148 -9.00 9.59 0.19
CA LEU A 148 -8.35 8.42 0.79
C LEU A 148 -8.00 8.66 2.27
N MET A 149 -7.40 9.81 2.59
CA MET A 149 -7.06 10.14 3.98
C MET A 149 -8.31 10.27 4.86
N ARG A 150 -9.37 10.94 4.37
CA ARG A 150 -10.66 11.05 5.07
C ARG A 150 -11.28 9.67 5.36
N GLN A 151 -11.10 8.72 4.46
CA GLN A 151 -11.62 7.37 4.61
C GLN A 151 -10.75 6.47 5.48
N LEU A 152 -9.43 6.71 5.56
CA LEU A 152 -8.50 5.89 6.35
C LEU A 152 -8.38 6.32 7.82
N LEU A 153 -8.67 7.58 8.13
CA LEU A 153 -8.59 8.08 9.51
C LEU A 153 -9.64 7.46 10.46
N PRO A 154 -10.90 7.22 10.06
CA PRO A 154 -11.87 6.53 10.93
C PRO A 154 -11.43 5.14 11.38
N PRO A 155 -10.99 4.19 10.51
CA PRO A 155 -10.48 2.90 10.98
C PRO A 155 -9.22 3.03 11.85
N LEU A 156 -8.33 4.01 11.60
CA LEU A 156 -7.21 4.30 12.49
C LEU A 156 -7.69 4.81 13.85
N ALA A 157 -8.71 5.67 13.90
CA ALA A 157 -9.29 6.13 15.17
C ALA A 157 -9.87 4.96 16.00
N VAL A 158 -10.53 4.00 15.35
CA VAL A 158 -11.03 2.78 16.02
C VAL A 158 -9.88 1.97 16.60
N LEU A 159 -8.81 1.76 15.82
CA LEU A 159 -7.61 1.05 16.26
C LEU A 159 -6.95 1.73 17.47
N HIS A 160 -6.72 3.04 17.35
CA HIS A 160 -6.10 3.86 18.40
C HIS A 160 -6.97 3.95 19.66
N GLY A 161 -8.30 3.94 19.50
CA GLY A 161 -9.25 3.88 20.63
C GLY A 161 -9.12 2.60 21.47
N GLN A 162 -8.65 1.51 20.88
CA GLN A 162 -8.31 0.26 21.57
C GLN A 162 -6.86 0.25 22.10
N GLN A 163 -6.20 1.40 22.13
CA GLN A 163 -4.78 1.53 22.50
C GLN A 163 -3.85 0.66 21.64
N LEU A 164 -4.19 0.49 20.38
CA LEU A 164 -3.41 -0.26 19.41
C LEU A 164 -2.81 0.69 18.38
N VAL A 165 -1.60 0.39 17.96
CA VAL A 165 -0.85 1.05 16.88
C VAL A 165 -0.58 0.02 15.80
N HIS A 166 -0.89 0.33 14.54
CA HIS A 166 -0.65 -0.55 13.41
C HIS A 166 0.85 -0.78 13.17
N GLY A 167 1.63 0.29 13.23
CA GLY A 167 3.09 0.27 13.17
C GLY A 167 3.69 0.11 11.77
N ASP A 168 2.86 0.00 10.70
CA ASP A 168 3.35 -0.13 9.32
C ASP A 168 2.37 0.43 8.28
N ILE A 169 1.88 1.66 8.49
CA ILE A 169 1.02 2.33 7.53
C ILE A 169 1.84 2.80 6.32
N ASN A 170 1.60 2.17 5.19
CA ASN A 170 2.26 2.48 3.92
C ASN A 170 1.40 2.00 2.72
N PRO A 171 1.64 2.43 1.46
CA PRO A 171 0.79 2.10 0.31
C PRO A 171 0.70 0.60 -0.02
N ARG A 172 1.60 -0.26 0.47
CA ARG A 172 1.53 -1.72 0.28
C ARG A 172 0.51 -2.36 1.22
N ASN A 173 0.28 -1.73 2.39
CA ASN A 173 -0.63 -2.19 3.42
C ASN A 173 -1.99 -1.46 3.37
N LEU A 174 -2.20 -0.60 2.39
CA LEU A 174 -3.46 0.08 2.11
C LEU A 174 -4.00 -0.45 0.78
N MET A 175 -5.20 -1.02 0.78
CA MET A 175 -5.81 -1.65 -0.40
C MET A 175 -7.11 -0.94 -0.75
N ARG A 176 -7.32 -0.63 -2.02
CA ARG A 176 -8.63 -0.30 -2.55
C ARG A 176 -9.37 -1.60 -2.84
N ARG A 177 -10.45 -1.85 -2.09
CA ARG A 177 -11.26 -3.06 -2.21
C ARG A 177 -12.10 -3.00 -3.49
N ASP A 178 -12.21 -4.13 -4.20
CA ASP A 178 -12.91 -4.18 -5.50
C ASP A 178 -14.42 -4.04 -5.35
N GLN A 179 -15.00 -4.51 -4.25
CA GLN A 179 -16.45 -4.57 -4.04
C GLN A 179 -17.09 -3.17 -3.95
N ASP A 180 -16.45 -2.22 -3.29
CA ASP A 180 -17.03 -0.91 -2.94
C ASP A 180 -16.06 0.26 -3.12
N CYS A 181 -14.85 -0.01 -3.63
CA CYS A 181 -13.77 0.96 -3.81
C CYS A 181 -13.28 1.62 -2.51
N LEU A 182 -13.70 1.16 -1.33
CA LEU A 182 -13.22 1.69 -0.06
C LEU A 182 -11.77 1.26 0.21
N PRO A 183 -10.95 2.13 0.80
CA PRO A 183 -9.63 1.74 1.25
C PRO A 183 -9.73 0.88 2.51
N VAL A 184 -8.98 -0.21 2.56
CA VAL A 184 -8.90 -1.16 3.67
C VAL A 184 -7.47 -1.19 4.19
N ILE A 185 -7.31 -1.21 5.52
CA ILE A 185 -6.01 -1.38 6.17
C ILE A 185 -5.69 -2.87 6.23
N LEU A 186 -4.52 -3.24 5.72
CA LEU A 186 -4.03 -4.62 5.71
C LEU A 186 -2.79 -4.75 6.59
N ASP A 187 -2.37 -5.99 6.80
CA ASP A 187 -1.08 -6.35 7.38
C ASP A 187 -0.82 -5.89 8.82
N PHE A 188 -1.49 -6.53 9.75
CA PHE A 188 -1.37 -6.28 11.19
C PHE A 188 -0.18 -7.01 11.84
N GLY A 189 0.84 -7.43 11.07
CA GLY A 189 2.00 -8.18 11.60
C GLY A 189 2.86 -7.41 12.60
N LEU A 190 2.83 -6.08 12.57
CA LEU A 190 3.52 -5.20 13.53
C LEU A 190 2.59 -4.54 14.56
N LEU A 191 1.33 -4.98 14.65
CA LEU A 191 0.38 -4.48 15.63
C LEU A 191 0.94 -4.55 17.05
N GLN A 192 0.77 -3.48 17.82
CA GLN A 192 1.29 -3.37 19.19
C GLN A 192 0.43 -2.43 20.04
N ARG A 193 0.60 -2.48 21.36
CA ARG A 193 -0.05 -1.53 22.28
C ARG A 193 0.69 -0.20 22.30
N CYS A 194 -0.05 0.90 22.48
CA CYS A 194 0.54 2.20 22.80
C CYS A 194 1.44 2.07 24.04
N GLY A 195 2.56 2.78 24.04
CA GLY A 195 3.53 2.79 25.12
C GLY A 195 4.52 1.61 25.13
N GLN A 196 4.34 0.60 24.30
CA GLN A 196 5.29 -0.49 24.16
C GLN A 196 6.37 -0.17 23.12
N ALA A 197 7.61 -0.55 23.41
CA ALA A 197 8.69 -0.45 22.45
C ALA A 197 8.46 -1.46 21.30
N PRO A 198 8.61 -1.06 20.03
CA PRO A 198 8.45 -1.96 18.91
C PRO A 198 9.53 -3.03 18.92
N MET A 199 9.15 -4.27 18.63
CA MET A 199 10.09 -5.38 18.53
C MET A 199 10.91 -5.35 17.25
N THR A 200 10.34 -4.78 16.20
CA THR A 200 10.95 -4.73 14.85
C THR A 200 10.72 -3.35 14.25
N ALA A 201 11.69 -2.88 13.48
CA ALA A 201 11.48 -1.68 12.69
C ALA A 201 10.39 -1.95 11.63
N ALA A 202 9.42 -1.06 11.55
CA ALA A 202 8.51 -0.95 10.44
C ALA A 202 9.27 -0.72 9.11
N SER A 203 8.56 -0.53 8.03
CA SER A 203 9.16 -0.06 6.77
C SER A 203 9.90 1.27 7.03
N PRO A 204 11.25 1.27 7.15
CA PRO A 204 11.98 2.42 7.72
C PRO A 204 11.77 3.73 6.98
N VAL A 205 11.44 3.63 5.68
CA VAL A 205 11.22 4.78 4.80
C VAL A 205 9.86 5.45 4.98
N PHE A 206 8.90 4.79 5.66
CA PHE A 206 7.57 5.34 5.97
C PHE A 206 7.41 5.64 7.46
N ALA A 207 8.27 5.07 8.30
CA ALA A 207 8.23 5.22 9.74
C ALA A 207 8.88 6.53 10.18
N PRO A 208 8.36 7.21 11.22
CA PRO A 208 9.08 8.32 11.85
C PRO A 208 10.36 7.80 12.53
N ARG A 209 11.34 8.66 12.70
CA ARG A 209 12.62 8.30 13.33
C ARG A 209 12.45 7.78 14.76
N ALA A 210 11.48 8.29 15.49
CA ALA A 210 11.12 7.77 16.81
C ALA A 210 10.86 6.26 16.76
N GLN A 211 10.08 5.80 15.79
CA GLN A 211 9.78 4.37 15.62
C GLN A 211 11.04 3.57 15.18
N VAL A 212 11.87 4.15 14.30
CA VAL A 212 13.14 3.53 13.89
C VAL A 212 14.10 3.39 15.08
N ARG A 213 14.14 4.35 15.99
CA ARG A 213 14.89 4.30 17.26
C ARG A 213 14.26 3.37 18.29
N ARG A 214 13.10 2.78 18.01
CA ARG A 214 12.33 1.94 18.92
C ARG A 214 11.81 2.70 20.15
N ASP A 215 11.47 3.98 19.99
CA ASP A 215 10.74 4.72 20.99
C ASP A 215 9.34 4.07 21.20
N PRO A 216 8.70 4.26 22.36
CA PRO A 216 7.40 3.68 22.65
C PRO A 216 6.36 4.01 21.57
N ALA A 217 5.59 2.99 21.16
CA ALA A 217 4.59 3.13 20.12
C ALA A 217 3.52 4.14 20.48
N SER A 218 3.13 4.97 19.53
CA SER A 218 2.13 6.00 19.70
C SER A 218 1.29 6.18 18.43
N SER A 219 0.04 6.58 18.58
CA SER A 219 -0.93 6.77 17.50
C SER A 219 -0.42 7.70 16.40
N TRP A 220 0.34 8.74 16.75
CA TRP A 220 0.89 9.69 15.79
C TRP A 220 1.88 9.03 14.81
N MET A 221 2.49 7.90 15.15
CA MET A 221 3.40 7.17 14.25
C MET A 221 2.64 6.60 13.03
N ASP A 222 1.42 6.11 13.23
CA ASP A 222 0.54 5.69 12.12
C ASP A 222 0.09 6.88 11.28
N LEU A 223 -0.18 8.03 11.90
CA LEU A 223 -0.54 9.27 11.21
C LEU A 223 0.62 9.79 10.35
N HIS A 224 1.85 9.71 10.87
CA HIS A 224 3.04 10.03 10.09
C HIS A 224 3.18 9.10 8.87
N GLY A 225 3.03 7.79 9.05
CA GLY A 225 3.03 6.83 7.95
C GLY A 225 1.95 7.12 6.89
N LEU A 226 0.76 7.57 7.32
CA LEU A 226 -0.30 8.02 6.42
C LEU A 226 0.10 9.29 5.66
N GLY A 227 0.74 10.26 6.32
CA GLY A 227 1.26 11.48 5.70
C GLY A 227 2.32 11.18 4.64
N VAL A 228 3.30 10.30 4.95
CA VAL A 228 4.32 9.86 3.98
C VAL A 228 3.69 9.11 2.82
N SER A 229 2.68 8.27 3.09
CA SER A 229 1.93 7.56 2.05
C SER A 229 1.21 8.55 1.12
N ALA A 230 0.51 9.54 1.68
CA ALA A 230 -0.16 10.58 0.90
C ALA A 230 0.83 11.35 0.01
N LEU A 231 1.96 11.78 0.56
CA LEU A 231 2.99 12.51 -0.19
C LEU A 231 3.59 11.64 -1.32
N THR A 232 3.82 10.36 -1.05
CA THR A 232 4.31 9.40 -2.05
C THR A 232 3.30 9.20 -3.19
N LEU A 233 2.01 9.10 -2.88
CA LEU A 233 0.93 8.94 -3.87
C LEU A 233 0.76 10.19 -4.73
N LEU A 234 0.81 11.39 -4.13
CA LEU A 234 0.71 12.68 -4.82
C LEU A 234 1.86 12.93 -5.80
N THR A 235 3.07 12.55 -5.40
CA THR A 235 4.28 12.88 -6.18
C THR A 235 4.73 11.76 -7.12
N GLY A 236 4.32 10.53 -6.85
CA GLY A 236 4.86 9.35 -7.51
C GLY A 236 6.36 9.12 -7.25
N ARG A 237 6.94 9.78 -6.23
CA ARG A 237 8.34 9.65 -5.84
C ARG A 237 8.49 8.67 -4.67
N ALA A 238 9.62 7.97 -4.62
CA ALA A 238 9.94 7.15 -3.47
C ALA A 238 10.19 8.03 -2.22
N PRO A 239 9.85 7.56 -1.00
CA PRO A 239 10.00 8.37 0.22
C PRO A 239 11.41 8.94 0.41
N GLY A 240 12.46 8.17 0.09
CA GLY A 240 13.84 8.64 0.20
C GLY A 240 14.19 9.84 -0.71
N GLN A 241 13.43 10.06 -1.78
CA GLN A 241 13.58 11.22 -2.67
C GLN A 241 12.82 12.46 -2.16
N LEU A 242 11.99 12.28 -1.14
CA LEU A 242 11.13 13.30 -0.54
C LEU A 242 11.68 13.78 0.81
N LEU A 243 12.77 13.18 1.30
CA LEU A 243 13.51 13.67 2.46
C LEU A 243 14.44 14.81 2.03
N GLN A 244 14.51 15.87 2.84
CA GLN A 244 15.49 16.92 2.64
C GLN A 244 16.91 16.42 2.95
N ALA A 245 17.92 17.20 2.57
CA ALA A 245 19.34 16.83 2.72
C ALA A 245 19.74 16.59 4.20
N ASP A 246 19.06 17.23 5.15
CA ASP A 246 19.23 17.00 6.58
C ASP A 246 18.66 15.67 7.08
N ALA A 247 17.93 14.96 6.21
CA ALA A 247 17.15 13.76 6.51
C ALA A 247 16.17 13.94 7.71
N GLN A 248 15.83 15.20 8.07
CA GLN A 248 15.00 15.52 9.22
C GLN A 248 13.62 16.05 8.86
N SER A 249 13.48 16.60 7.69
CA SER A 249 12.25 17.22 7.20
C SER A 249 11.85 16.64 5.83
N TRP A 250 10.53 16.67 5.60
CA TRP A 250 9.96 16.21 4.35
C TRP A 250 9.88 17.37 3.36
N LEU A 251 10.25 17.10 2.13
CA LEU A 251 10.10 18.05 1.03
C LEU A 251 8.67 17.92 0.47
N LEU A 252 7.84 18.93 0.72
CA LEU A 252 6.58 19.11 -0.02
C LEU A 252 6.88 19.96 -1.25
N PRO A 253 6.89 19.37 -2.46
CA PRO A 253 7.17 20.13 -3.68
C PRO A 253 6.20 21.28 -3.88
N SER A 254 6.71 22.44 -4.30
CA SER A 254 5.88 23.64 -4.53
C SER A 254 4.95 23.52 -5.76
N ASP A 255 5.27 22.57 -6.65
CA ASP A 255 4.53 22.25 -7.86
C ASP A 255 3.35 21.30 -7.62
N LEU A 256 3.13 20.84 -6.38
CA LEU A 256 1.92 20.12 -6.01
C LEU A 256 0.72 21.06 -6.00
N ASP A 257 -0.34 20.68 -6.70
CA ASP A 257 -1.63 21.37 -6.72
C ASP A 257 -2.38 21.16 -5.39
N LEU A 258 -1.93 21.88 -4.37
CA LEU A 258 -2.47 21.86 -3.02
C LEU A 258 -2.70 23.30 -2.55
N ASP A 259 -3.89 23.57 -2.03
CA ASP A 259 -4.11 24.83 -1.31
C ASP A 259 -3.27 24.89 -0.01
N ALA A 260 -3.14 26.08 0.55
CA ALA A 260 -2.32 26.33 1.72
C ALA A 260 -2.78 25.50 2.95
N SER A 261 -4.09 25.35 3.14
CA SER A 261 -4.67 24.61 4.27
C SER A 261 -4.41 23.10 4.14
N TYR A 262 -4.52 22.56 2.93
CA TYR A 262 -4.22 21.14 2.72
C TYR A 262 -2.72 20.87 2.90
N ARG A 263 -1.87 21.77 2.41
CA ARG A 263 -0.42 21.70 2.62
C ARG A 263 -0.07 21.70 4.10
N GLU A 264 -0.66 22.60 4.89
CA GLU A 264 -0.47 22.66 6.35
C GLU A 264 -0.85 21.31 7.02
N VAL A 265 -1.99 20.73 6.65
CA VAL A 265 -2.40 19.41 7.22
C VAL A 265 -1.38 18.33 6.90
N LEU A 266 -0.85 18.28 5.66
CA LEU A 266 0.21 17.32 5.31
C LEU A 266 1.50 17.58 6.12
N GLU A 267 1.91 18.82 6.29
CA GLU A 267 3.09 19.18 7.10
C GLU A 267 2.92 18.74 8.56
N ARG A 268 1.73 18.90 9.12
CA ARG A 268 1.42 18.45 10.49
C ARG A 268 1.44 16.92 10.61
N LEU A 269 0.93 16.17 9.62
CA LEU A 269 1.03 14.71 9.60
C LEU A 269 2.49 14.23 9.52
N LEU A 270 3.32 14.95 8.78
CA LEU A 270 4.73 14.63 8.58
C LEU A 270 5.64 15.10 9.72
N SER A 271 5.13 15.94 10.63
CA SER A 271 5.92 16.50 11.72
C SER A 271 6.18 15.48 12.83
N GLU A 272 7.42 15.38 13.28
CA GLU A 272 7.79 14.61 14.48
C GLU A 272 7.76 15.49 15.76
N GLN A 273 7.63 16.81 15.61
CA GLN A 273 7.59 17.74 16.73
C GLN A 273 6.22 17.68 17.42
N PRO A 274 6.15 17.40 18.75
CA PRO A 274 4.89 17.26 19.47
C PRO A 274 3.96 18.45 19.30
N GLU A 275 4.50 19.67 19.29
CA GLU A 275 3.73 20.92 19.24
C GLU A 275 3.09 21.16 17.87
N ARG A 276 3.58 20.48 16.82
CA ARG A 276 3.15 20.71 15.44
C ARG A 276 2.41 19.53 14.82
N ARG A 277 2.53 18.32 15.38
CA ARG A 277 1.92 17.12 14.81
C ARG A 277 0.48 16.92 15.28
N PHE A 278 -0.23 16.02 14.64
CA PHE A 278 -1.49 15.49 15.17
C PHE A 278 -1.21 14.39 16.20
N GLU A 279 -1.88 14.43 17.33
CA GLU A 279 -1.81 13.37 18.35
C GLU A 279 -2.88 12.30 18.15
N SER A 280 -4.00 12.62 17.49
CA SER A 280 -5.08 11.68 17.24
C SER A 280 -5.55 11.65 15.78
N ALA A 281 -6.06 10.50 15.36
CA ALA A 281 -6.69 10.34 14.04
C ALA A 281 -7.97 11.21 13.92
N SER A 282 -8.66 11.46 15.02
CA SER A 282 -9.87 12.29 15.04
C SER A 282 -9.54 13.77 14.77
N ASP A 283 -8.46 14.30 15.37
CA ASP A 283 -8.04 15.68 15.13
C ASP A 283 -7.56 15.86 13.67
N ALA A 284 -6.82 14.88 13.14
CA ALA A 284 -6.41 14.89 11.75
C ALA A 284 -7.63 14.83 10.81
N LEU A 285 -8.64 14.00 11.12
CA LEU A 285 -9.87 13.89 10.34
C LEU A 285 -10.64 15.23 10.37
N GLN A 286 -10.79 15.85 11.52
CA GLN A 286 -11.47 17.14 11.65
C GLN A 286 -10.77 18.21 10.79
N ALA A 287 -9.45 18.28 10.85
CA ALA A 287 -8.68 19.22 10.03
C ALA A 287 -8.86 18.96 8.52
N LEU A 288 -8.93 17.69 8.09
CA LEU A 288 -9.19 17.37 6.70
C LEU A 288 -10.64 17.65 6.27
N GLN A 289 -11.64 17.45 7.15
CA GLN A 289 -13.06 17.62 6.82
C GLN A 289 -13.43 19.04 6.41
N VAL A 290 -12.76 20.04 6.97
CA VAL A 290 -13.02 21.47 6.65
C VAL A 290 -12.40 21.89 5.30
N LEU A 291 -11.51 21.12 4.73
CA LEU A 291 -10.89 21.42 3.45
C LEU A 291 -11.91 21.30 2.31
N THR A 292 -11.83 22.20 1.35
CA THR A 292 -12.59 22.08 0.09
C THR A 292 -12.02 20.94 -0.73
N MET A 293 -12.89 20.13 -1.36
CA MET A 293 -12.43 19.09 -2.29
C MET A 293 -11.83 19.74 -3.54
N PRO A 294 -10.57 19.42 -3.88
CA PRO A 294 -10.00 19.86 -5.16
C PRO A 294 -10.81 19.34 -6.34
N GLU A 295 -10.84 20.11 -7.42
CA GLU A 295 -11.56 19.72 -8.66
C GLU A 295 -11.02 18.43 -9.27
N SER A 296 -9.72 18.18 -9.14
CA SER A 296 -9.07 16.96 -9.62
C SER A 296 -9.25 15.80 -8.66
N THR A 297 -10.31 15.03 -8.85
CA THR A 297 -10.59 13.82 -8.05
C THR A 297 -10.08 12.53 -8.68
N GLY A 298 -9.40 12.61 -9.83
CA GLY A 298 -8.87 11.47 -10.57
C GLY A 298 -7.34 11.50 -10.71
N PRO A 299 -6.77 10.56 -11.49
CA PRO A 299 -5.35 10.53 -11.80
C PRO A 299 -4.88 11.81 -12.50
N GLN A 300 -3.73 12.33 -12.08
CA GLN A 300 -3.12 13.52 -12.66
C GLN A 300 -1.83 13.17 -13.41
N ALA A 301 -1.47 13.97 -14.41
CA ALA A 301 -0.17 13.87 -15.05
C ALA A 301 0.93 14.14 -14.02
N ARG A 302 1.99 13.34 -14.05
CA ARG A 302 3.16 13.56 -13.20
C ARG A 302 3.84 14.84 -13.66
N ALA A 303 4.03 15.79 -12.74
CA ALA A 303 4.85 16.97 -13.01
C ALA A 303 6.32 16.52 -13.20
N GLU A 304 6.76 16.48 -14.45
CA GLU A 304 8.18 16.31 -14.74
C GLU A 304 8.85 17.67 -14.56
N ARG A 305 9.76 17.77 -13.60
CA ARG A 305 10.80 18.79 -13.68
C ARG A 305 11.69 18.42 -14.86
N THR A 306 11.37 18.95 -16.02
CA THR A 306 12.34 19.08 -17.09
C THR A 306 13.42 20.03 -16.55
N LEU A 307 14.52 19.48 -16.05
CA LEU A 307 15.76 20.24 -15.92
C LEU A 307 16.16 20.60 -17.36
N VAL A 308 15.66 21.72 -17.84
CA VAL A 308 16.21 22.36 -19.02
C VAL A 308 17.58 22.88 -18.55
N LEU A 309 18.59 22.04 -18.65
CA LEU A 309 19.96 22.48 -18.79
C LEU A 309 20.00 23.19 -20.16
N ALA A 310 19.70 24.47 -20.16
CA ALA A 310 20.01 25.33 -21.31
C ALA A 310 21.51 25.44 -21.41
N PRO A 311 22.17 24.89 -22.43
CA PRO A 311 23.48 25.34 -22.78
C PRO A 311 23.29 26.72 -23.45
N ALA A 312 23.79 27.75 -22.79
CA ALA A 312 24.02 29.03 -23.45
C ALA A 312 25.07 28.82 -24.53
N LEU A 313 24.64 28.63 -25.74
CA LEU A 313 25.45 28.80 -26.95
C LEU A 313 24.63 29.61 -27.93
N SER A 314 24.95 30.91 -27.97
CA SER A 314 24.66 31.77 -29.07
C SER A 314 25.40 31.25 -30.32
N VAL A 315 24.64 30.82 -31.32
CA VAL A 315 25.14 30.67 -32.69
C VAL A 315 24.16 31.40 -33.59
N GLU A 316 24.72 32.33 -34.30
CA GLU A 316 24.08 33.18 -35.31
C GLU A 316 23.36 32.41 -36.42
N ALA A 317 22.37 33.07 -36.93
CA ALA A 317 21.49 32.61 -38.00
C ALA A 317 22.26 32.29 -39.30
N SER A 318 21.89 31.13 -39.87
CA SER A 318 21.92 30.89 -41.30
C SER A 318 20.82 29.90 -41.64
N SER A 319 19.74 30.39 -42.25
CA SER A 319 18.70 29.58 -42.86
C SER A 319 19.19 28.85 -44.10
N PRO A 320 18.71 27.63 -44.30
CA PRO A 320 18.15 27.34 -45.62
C PRO A 320 16.71 26.77 -45.49
N ALA A 321 15.89 27.29 -46.39
CA ALA A 321 14.56 26.85 -46.63
C ALA A 321 14.51 25.37 -47.09
N LEU A 322 13.64 24.55 -46.48
CA LEU A 322 13.21 23.29 -47.02
C LEU A 322 11.69 23.09 -46.75
N GLY A 323 10.95 23.14 -47.79
CA GLY A 323 9.95 22.24 -48.30
C GLY A 323 8.87 21.75 -47.37
N GLY A 324 7.66 22.14 -47.67
CA GLY A 324 6.40 21.79 -46.99
C GLY A 324 6.17 20.30 -46.80
N LEU A 325 5.75 19.95 -45.59
CA LEU A 325 5.09 18.69 -45.29
C LEU A 325 3.60 18.97 -45.05
N ASP A 326 2.83 18.37 -45.93
CA ASP A 326 1.37 18.53 -46.05
C ASP A 326 0.66 17.71 -44.95
N LEU A 327 0.31 18.33 -43.82
CA LEU A 327 -0.37 17.74 -42.67
C LEU A 327 -1.82 17.26 -42.89
N PRO A 328 -2.55 17.56 -43.99
CA PRO A 328 -3.91 17.06 -44.21
C PRO A 328 -4.00 15.58 -44.66
N ARG A 329 -2.93 14.95 -45.12
CA ARG A 329 -2.99 13.59 -45.67
C ARG A 329 -3.04 12.46 -44.63
N ILE A 330 -2.49 12.67 -43.44
CA ILE A 330 -2.42 11.62 -42.40
C ILE A 330 -3.77 11.45 -41.70
N ALA A 331 -4.55 12.50 -41.54
CA ALA A 331 -5.86 12.42 -40.89
C ALA A 331 -6.95 11.73 -41.77
N LYS A 332 -6.78 11.71 -43.11
CA LYS A 332 -7.72 11.00 -43.98
C LYS A 332 -7.51 9.51 -44.09
N GLN A 333 -6.28 9.05 -43.92
CA GLN A 333 -5.96 7.61 -43.96
C GLN A 333 -6.48 6.87 -42.74
N SER A 334 -6.49 7.46 -41.56
CA SER A 334 -7.02 6.83 -40.34
C SER A 334 -8.55 6.67 -40.36
N GLN A 335 -9.28 7.54 -41.07
CA GLN A 335 -10.74 7.42 -41.20
C GLN A 335 -11.18 6.43 -42.29
N GLU A 336 -10.34 6.14 -43.27
CA GLU A 336 -10.64 5.14 -44.30
C GLU A 336 -10.35 3.71 -43.83
N ASP A 337 -9.38 3.49 -42.93
CA ASP A 337 -9.11 2.18 -42.36
C ASP A 337 -10.18 1.71 -41.36
N GLU A 338 -10.84 2.63 -40.66
CA GLU A 338 -11.96 2.29 -39.78
C GLU A 338 -13.24 1.89 -40.55
N ARG A 339 -13.41 2.35 -41.80
CA ARG A 339 -14.55 1.98 -42.67
C ARG A 339 -14.38 0.61 -43.37
N ARG A 340 -13.18 -0.01 -43.30
CA ARG A 340 -12.88 -1.28 -43.97
C ARG A 340 -12.91 -2.51 -43.07
N ARG A 341 -13.30 -2.39 -41.79
CA ARG A 341 -13.46 -3.56 -40.93
C ARG A 341 -14.69 -4.40 -41.35
N PRO A 342 -14.56 -5.74 -41.41
CA PRO A 342 -15.67 -6.62 -41.84
C PRO A 342 -16.85 -6.51 -40.88
N LEU A 343 -18.06 -6.47 -41.41
CA LEU A 343 -19.34 -6.39 -40.71
C LEU A 343 -19.56 -7.48 -39.63
N ALA A 344 -18.80 -8.56 -39.67
CA ALA A 344 -18.84 -9.66 -38.70
C ALA A 344 -18.24 -9.24 -37.34
N GLU A 345 -17.16 -8.48 -37.31
CA GLU A 345 -16.48 -8.01 -36.10
C GLU A 345 -17.27 -6.94 -35.35
N GLN A 346 -18.00 -6.08 -36.12
CA GLN A 346 -18.88 -5.07 -35.53
C GLN A 346 -20.13 -5.68 -34.86
N ARG A 347 -20.59 -6.85 -35.30
CA ARG A 347 -21.72 -7.55 -34.70
C ARG A 347 -21.35 -8.29 -33.39
N GLN A 348 -20.13 -8.72 -33.25
CA GLN A 348 -19.66 -9.41 -32.04
C GLN A 348 -19.50 -8.46 -30.87
N LEU A 349 -18.96 -7.26 -31.07
CA LEU A 349 -18.84 -6.22 -30.05
C LEU A 349 -20.20 -5.62 -29.64
N ALA A 350 -21.20 -5.62 -30.52
CA ALA A 350 -22.54 -5.19 -30.18
C ALA A 350 -23.37 -6.23 -29.42
N ALA A 351 -23.01 -7.50 -29.50
CA ALA A 351 -23.68 -8.59 -28.76
C ALA A 351 -23.23 -8.70 -27.30
N GLU A 352 -21.97 -8.39 -26.99
CA GLU A 352 -21.44 -8.42 -25.63
C GLU A 352 -21.92 -7.27 -24.75
N GLY A 353 -22.32 -6.12 -25.34
CA GLY A 353 -22.79 -4.94 -24.62
C GLY A 353 -24.29 -4.95 -24.26
N ARG A 354 -25.11 -5.89 -24.76
CA ARG A 354 -26.59 -5.87 -24.63
C ARG A 354 -27.20 -6.76 -23.57
N LEU A 355 -26.44 -7.57 -22.85
CA LEU A 355 -26.98 -8.50 -21.86
C LEU A 355 -27.17 -7.93 -20.45
N TRP A 356 -26.54 -6.81 -20.10
CA TRP A 356 -26.60 -6.23 -18.76
C TRP A 356 -27.89 -5.47 -18.39
N PRO A 357 -28.58 -4.74 -19.28
CA PRO A 357 -29.83 -4.04 -18.89
C PRO A 357 -31.03 -4.97 -18.69
N VAL A 358 -31.05 -6.16 -19.29
CA VAL A 358 -32.20 -7.09 -19.19
C VAL A 358 -32.19 -7.87 -17.87
N VAL A 359 -31.02 -8.21 -17.35
CA VAL A 359 -30.87 -8.92 -16.06
C VAL A 359 -31.20 -7.97 -14.90
N GLY A 360 -30.82 -6.69 -14.98
CA GLY A 360 -31.15 -5.69 -13.98
C GLY A 360 -32.67 -5.40 -13.86
N ALA A 361 -33.38 -5.40 -14.97
CA ALA A 361 -34.83 -5.16 -14.99
C ALA A 361 -35.64 -6.33 -14.44
N LEU A 362 -35.20 -7.57 -14.62
CA LEU A 362 -35.86 -8.76 -14.07
C LEU A 362 -35.66 -8.91 -12.56
N LEU A 363 -34.53 -8.49 -12.01
CA LEU A 363 -34.28 -8.51 -10.57
C LEU A 363 -35.05 -7.39 -9.84
N LEU A 364 -35.26 -6.23 -10.45
CA LEU A 364 -36.07 -5.16 -9.85
C LEU A 364 -37.56 -5.50 -9.83
N SER A 365 -38.09 -6.18 -10.84
CA SER A 365 -39.51 -6.60 -10.87
C SER A 365 -39.84 -7.70 -9.86
N ALA A 366 -38.88 -8.59 -9.53
CA ALA A 366 -39.05 -9.61 -8.49
C ALA A 366 -39.08 -9.02 -7.07
N LEU A 367 -38.27 -7.99 -6.79
CA LEU A 367 -38.24 -7.31 -5.49
C LEU A 367 -39.47 -6.44 -5.22
N VAL A 368 -40.05 -5.81 -6.25
CA VAL A 368 -41.30 -5.01 -6.09
C VAL A 368 -42.53 -5.92 -5.91
N GLY A 369 -42.56 -7.07 -6.56
CA GLY A 369 -43.67 -8.04 -6.43
C GLY A 369 -43.77 -8.64 -5.03
N THR A 370 -42.64 -8.89 -4.35
CA THR A 370 -42.62 -9.44 -2.99
C THR A 370 -42.97 -8.40 -1.92
N ALA A 371 -42.68 -7.14 -2.14
CA ALA A 371 -43.02 -6.06 -1.20
C ALA A 371 -44.54 -5.72 -1.22
N ILE A 372 -45.18 -5.81 -2.39
CA ILE A 372 -46.64 -5.57 -2.52
C ILE A 372 -47.44 -6.74 -1.96
N GLY A 373 -46.98 -7.99 -2.09
CA GLY A 373 -47.60 -9.17 -1.51
C GLY A 373 -47.63 -9.19 0.03
N TRP A 374 -46.64 -8.56 0.67
CA TRP A 374 -46.57 -8.48 2.15
C TRP A 374 -47.46 -7.37 2.72
N PHE A 375 -47.71 -6.31 1.95
CA PHE A 375 -48.58 -5.20 2.40
C PHE A 375 -50.09 -5.47 2.25
N LEU A 376 -50.47 -6.52 1.51
CA LEU A 376 -51.88 -6.90 1.35
C LEU A 376 -52.31 -8.09 2.23
N LEU A 377 -51.39 -8.63 3.04
CA LEU A 377 -51.64 -9.76 3.95
C LEU A 377 -51.45 -9.43 5.44
N THR A 378 -51.15 -8.17 5.77
CA THR A 378 -51.17 -7.60 7.12
C THR A 378 -52.13 -6.44 7.18
#